data_d5b8f21d241ce15c34c47eb0e783f90f
#
_entry.id   d5b8f21d241ce15c34c47eb0e783f90f
#
_cell.length_a   1.000
_cell.length_b   1.000
_cell.length_c   1.000
_cell.angle_alpha   90.00
_cell.angle_beta   90.00
_cell.angle_gamma   90.00
#
_symmetry.space_group_name_H-M   'P 1'
#
loop_
_entity.id
_entity.type
_entity.pdbx_description
1 polymer ?
#
loop_
_entity_poly.entity_id
_entity_poly.type
_entity_poly.pdbx_seq_one_letter_code
_entity_poly.pdbx_strand_id
1 'polypeptide(L)'
;MYAKLALRNIRRSLRDYIIYFVTLTLTAALMYSFLALGFSSDVLAMAENMSMLTTGILLMSALVAFMSSFVIGYAIRFMLGRRKKEFATYELIGMEAKTVRNLFLAENSIIGTGAFLLGSLVGTGLSGLLNQVVKNIFEVPHTYQVSFSLQAWAVTFLFFALMYGFGMLRAAKIIRHQKVIDLLYDNRKNEEYHFKSFRHSLLVVLLSIAAMVAGVILLGRMLQTQTNEAFLYLGGACLLILVGVYELHRQIPLLLHRFAKQNLCHKYKEENLFFLGQIGRRIHSAGRTMAVVAILLTISLATMFVGLTMGAGYKANMKAYYPYDAGVAIDAPLEKSSMDSIVSFTEEHCEVEDSVIYYLYAVPEKPIEALSLSDYNHLREILGLSPVVMGKNEFLVHCDTWNYMDGIGQGLKQQPELTFNGWTLTVAETPILTEPMEQYQMAGTKAVSYTHLTLPTIA
;
A
#
# COMPACT_ATOMS: atom_id res chain seq x y z
N MET A 1 6.92 -44.53 -9.56
CA MET A 1 5.88 -45.14 -8.74
C MET A 1 5.07 -44.13 -7.98
N TYR A 2 5.65 -43.21 -7.20
CA TYR A 2 4.95 -42.18 -6.41
C TYR A 2 4.05 -41.26 -7.21
N ALA A 3 4.48 -40.80 -8.39
CA ALA A 3 3.68 -39.87 -9.23
C ALA A 3 2.35 -40.48 -9.71
N LYS A 4 2.34 -41.78 -10.13
CA LYS A 4 1.10 -42.45 -10.54
C LYS A 4 0.14 -42.64 -9.37
N LEU A 5 0.66 -42.95 -8.18
CA LEU A 5 -0.11 -43.10 -6.94
C LEU A 5 -0.66 -41.75 -6.48
N ALA A 6 0.16 -40.72 -6.52
CA ALA A 6 -0.23 -39.36 -6.19
C ALA A 6 -1.39 -38.87 -7.09
N LEU A 7 -1.28 -39.06 -8.41
CA LEU A 7 -2.33 -38.64 -9.35
C LEU A 7 -3.66 -39.37 -9.11
N ARG A 8 -3.59 -40.68 -8.79
CA ARG A 8 -4.78 -41.48 -8.46
C ARG A 8 -5.42 -41.03 -7.15
N ASN A 9 -4.62 -40.70 -6.14
CA ASN A 9 -5.10 -40.18 -4.86
C ASN A 9 -5.75 -38.79 -5.01
N ILE A 10 -5.15 -37.90 -5.77
CA ILE A 10 -5.72 -36.57 -6.08
C ILE A 10 -7.09 -36.74 -6.74
N ARG A 11 -7.21 -37.63 -7.72
CA ARG A 11 -8.46 -37.88 -8.44
C ARG A 11 -9.57 -38.44 -7.54
N ARG A 12 -9.20 -39.27 -6.54
CA ARG A 12 -10.14 -39.88 -5.58
C ARG A 12 -10.61 -38.86 -4.52
N SER A 13 -9.77 -37.90 -4.12
CA SER A 13 -10.04 -36.96 -3.04
C SER A 13 -10.22 -35.53 -3.56
N LEU A 14 -10.65 -35.33 -4.81
CA LEU A 14 -10.80 -34.02 -5.47
C LEU A 14 -11.50 -32.98 -4.62
N ARG A 15 -12.56 -33.36 -3.90
CA ARG A 15 -13.34 -32.45 -3.06
C ARG A 15 -12.53 -31.81 -1.93
N ASP A 16 -11.58 -32.52 -1.35
CA ASP A 16 -10.73 -32.02 -0.28
C ASP A 16 -9.59 -31.17 -0.82
N TYR A 17 -9.15 -31.44 -2.06
CA TYR A 17 -8.08 -30.70 -2.72
C TYR A 17 -8.55 -29.41 -3.43
N ILE A 18 -9.83 -29.30 -3.82
CA ILE A 18 -10.34 -28.13 -4.56
C ILE A 18 -10.11 -26.84 -3.78
N ILE A 19 -10.49 -26.78 -2.51
CA ILE A 19 -10.35 -25.57 -1.68
C ILE A 19 -8.87 -25.19 -1.59
N TYR A 20 -8.01 -26.17 -1.37
CA TYR A 20 -6.57 -25.97 -1.30
C TYR A 20 -5.99 -25.47 -2.62
N PHE A 21 -6.35 -26.11 -3.74
CA PHE A 21 -5.93 -25.75 -5.07
C PHE A 21 -6.37 -24.34 -5.45
N VAL A 22 -7.64 -24.00 -5.23
CA VAL A 22 -8.19 -22.66 -5.51
C VAL A 22 -7.48 -21.59 -4.67
N THR A 23 -7.22 -21.86 -3.39
CA THR A 23 -6.48 -20.93 -2.52
C THR A 23 -5.07 -20.68 -3.04
N LEU A 24 -4.34 -21.72 -3.43
CA LEU A 24 -2.99 -21.56 -4.01
C LEU A 24 -3.01 -20.84 -5.36
N THR A 25 -3.97 -21.19 -6.23
CA THR A 25 -4.16 -20.55 -7.53
C THR A 25 -4.43 -19.06 -7.38
N LEU A 26 -5.37 -18.69 -6.51
CA LEU A 26 -5.71 -17.29 -6.26
C LEU A 26 -4.52 -16.53 -5.67
N THR A 27 -3.78 -17.16 -4.74
CA THR A 27 -2.58 -16.56 -4.14
C THR A 27 -1.49 -16.32 -5.20
N ALA A 28 -1.25 -17.28 -6.07
CA ALA A 28 -0.29 -17.15 -7.16
C ALA A 28 -0.73 -16.08 -8.19
N ALA A 29 -2.03 -16.01 -8.50
CA ALA A 29 -2.61 -15.02 -9.40
C ALA A 29 -2.45 -13.59 -8.87
N LEU A 30 -2.79 -13.36 -7.62
CA LEU A 30 -2.62 -12.05 -6.97
C LEU A 30 -1.14 -11.65 -6.93
N MET A 31 -0.27 -12.57 -6.53
CA MET A 31 1.16 -12.30 -6.45
C MET A 31 1.75 -11.95 -7.81
N TYR A 32 1.39 -12.70 -8.88
CA TYR A 32 1.81 -12.40 -10.24
C TYR A 32 1.28 -11.05 -10.71
N SER A 33 -0.01 -10.76 -10.49
CA SER A 33 -0.63 -9.53 -10.99
C SER A 33 0.01 -8.26 -10.41
N PHE A 34 0.35 -8.25 -9.11
CA PHE A 34 1.04 -7.13 -8.49
C PHE A 34 2.51 -7.01 -8.94
N LEU A 35 3.22 -8.13 -9.07
CA LEU A 35 4.58 -8.10 -9.58
C LEU A 35 4.63 -7.68 -11.06
N ALA A 36 3.68 -8.15 -11.89
CA ALA A 36 3.57 -7.76 -13.27
C ALA A 36 3.31 -6.26 -13.46
N LEU A 37 2.56 -5.64 -12.54
CA LEU A 37 2.36 -4.19 -12.52
C LEU A 37 3.72 -3.45 -12.33
N GLY A 38 4.56 -3.92 -11.40
CA GLY A 38 5.88 -3.34 -11.15
C GLY A 38 6.89 -3.50 -12.30
N PHE A 39 6.66 -4.47 -13.21
CA PHE A 39 7.48 -4.70 -14.40
C PHE A 39 6.81 -4.20 -15.71
N SER A 40 5.69 -3.47 -15.60
CA SER A 40 5.02 -2.89 -16.76
C SER A 40 5.83 -1.71 -17.31
N SER A 41 6.17 -1.73 -18.60
CA SER A 41 6.89 -0.64 -19.27
C SER A 41 6.15 0.70 -19.13
N ASP A 42 4.84 0.68 -19.24
CA ASP A 42 4.00 1.88 -19.14
C ASP A 42 4.04 2.49 -17.74
N VAL A 43 3.97 1.63 -16.71
CA VAL A 43 4.05 2.07 -15.31
C VAL A 43 5.46 2.54 -14.97
N LEU A 44 6.49 1.87 -15.49
CA LEU A 44 7.89 2.30 -15.30
C LEU A 44 8.17 3.64 -15.98
N ALA A 45 7.67 3.88 -17.17
CA ALA A 45 7.81 5.17 -17.85
C ALA A 45 7.13 6.32 -17.08
N MET A 46 5.94 6.06 -16.50
CA MET A 46 5.29 7.01 -15.59
C MET A 46 6.08 7.22 -14.29
N ALA A 47 6.72 6.15 -13.79
CA ALA A 47 7.46 6.16 -12.54
C ALA A 47 8.87 6.75 -12.68
N GLU A 48 9.44 6.86 -13.89
CA GLU A 48 10.76 7.44 -14.15
C GLU A 48 10.83 8.89 -13.67
N ASN A 49 9.74 9.62 -13.80
CA ASN A 49 9.60 10.99 -13.28
C ASN A 49 9.03 11.05 -11.85
N MET A 50 8.70 9.92 -11.22
CA MET A 50 8.03 9.83 -9.91
C MET A 50 8.62 8.75 -9.02
N SER A 51 9.72 9.04 -8.34
CA SER A 51 10.39 8.08 -7.44
C SER A 51 9.48 7.50 -6.34
N MET A 52 8.48 8.26 -5.89
CA MET A 52 7.48 7.81 -4.91
C MET A 52 6.58 6.69 -5.46
N LEU A 53 6.22 6.72 -6.75
CA LEU A 53 5.38 5.70 -7.37
C LEU A 53 6.12 4.36 -7.41
N THR A 54 7.37 4.36 -7.84
CA THR A 54 8.23 3.15 -7.87
C THR A 54 8.37 2.53 -6.48
N THR A 55 8.66 3.36 -5.48
CA THR A 55 8.79 2.92 -4.08
C THR A 55 7.47 2.35 -3.56
N GLY A 56 6.34 2.97 -3.88
CA GLY A 56 5.00 2.51 -3.52
C GLY A 56 4.69 1.13 -4.11
N ILE A 57 4.94 0.92 -5.40
CA ILE A 57 4.72 -0.37 -6.09
C ILE A 57 5.60 -1.47 -5.47
N LEU A 58 6.85 -1.17 -5.15
CA LEU A 58 7.78 -2.12 -4.54
C LEU A 58 7.32 -2.52 -3.13
N LEU A 59 6.91 -1.56 -2.31
CA LEU A 59 6.35 -1.81 -0.98
C LEU A 59 5.08 -2.66 -1.04
N MET A 60 4.16 -2.36 -1.98
CA MET A 60 2.94 -3.12 -2.18
C MET A 60 3.22 -4.56 -2.63
N SER A 61 4.17 -4.74 -3.56
CA SER A 61 4.58 -6.07 -4.01
C SER A 61 5.18 -6.90 -2.86
N ALA A 62 6.02 -6.29 -2.03
CA ALA A 62 6.58 -6.92 -0.84
C ALA A 62 5.50 -7.30 0.19
N LEU A 63 4.51 -6.44 0.39
CA LEU A 63 3.38 -6.68 1.29
C LEU A 63 2.51 -7.85 0.79
N VAL A 64 2.20 -7.88 -0.51
CA VAL A 64 1.44 -8.99 -1.14
C VAL A 64 2.21 -10.30 -1.02
N ALA A 65 3.53 -10.30 -1.24
CA ALA A 65 4.38 -11.47 -1.05
C ALA A 65 4.35 -11.95 0.41
N PHE A 66 4.46 -11.03 1.37
CA PHE A 66 4.38 -11.34 2.81
C PHE A 66 3.04 -11.99 3.17
N MET A 67 1.91 -11.38 2.77
CA MET A 67 0.57 -11.93 3.00
C MET A 67 0.39 -13.30 2.35
N SER A 68 0.88 -13.46 1.12
CA SER A 68 0.86 -14.73 0.38
C SER A 68 1.58 -15.85 1.13
N SER A 69 2.70 -15.54 1.80
CA SER A 69 3.44 -16.51 2.64
C SER A 69 2.58 -17.09 3.76
N PHE A 70 1.78 -16.25 4.43
CA PHE A 70 0.86 -16.70 5.48
C PHE A 70 -0.26 -17.58 4.92
N VAL A 71 -0.86 -17.16 3.80
CA VAL A 71 -1.96 -17.90 3.16
C VAL A 71 -1.47 -19.28 2.70
N ILE A 72 -0.32 -19.34 2.01
CA ILE A 72 0.29 -20.60 1.58
C ILE A 72 0.61 -21.51 2.78
N GLY A 73 1.25 -20.96 3.82
CA GLY A 73 1.57 -21.71 5.03
C GLY A 73 0.34 -22.20 5.79
N TYR A 74 -0.76 -21.44 5.77
CA TYR A 74 -2.05 -21.86 6.33
C TYR A 74 -2.69 -22.96 5.49
N ALA A 75 -2.72 -22.81 4.16
CA ALA A 75 -3.30 -23.78 3.23
C ALA A 75 -2.61 -25.15 3.35
N ILE A 76 -1.27 -25.17 3.41
CA ILE A 76 -0.51 -26.43 3.61
C ILE A 76 -0.84 -27.08 4.95
N ARG A 77 -0.92 -26.31 6.04
CA ARG A 77 -1.28 -26.83 7.36
C ARG A 77 -2.71 -27.35 7.41
N PHE A 78 -3.63 -26.67 6.76
CA PHE A 78 -5.01 -27.10 6.63
C PHE A 78 -5.09 -28.45 5.90
N MET A 79 -4.40 -28.55 4.76
CA MET A 79 -4.36 -29.81 3.99
C MET A 79 -3.74 -30.97 4.77
N LEU A 80 -2.63 -30.71 5.48
CA LEU A 80 -2.01 -31.68 6.37
C LEU A 80 -3.01 -32.16 7.44
N GLY A 81 -3.73 -31.23 8.07
CA GLY A 81 -4.72 -31.54 9.10
C GLY A 81 -5.85 -32.44 8.60
N ARG A 82 -6.33 -32.22 7.37
CA ARG A 82 -7.39 -33.04 6.75
C ARG A 82 -6.96 -34.46 6.49
N ARG A 83 -5.68 -34.70 6.19
CA ARG A 83 -5.16 -35.99 5.78
C ARG A 83 -4.45 -36.79 6.89
N LYS A 84 -4.35 -36.24 8.10
CA LYS A 84 -3.67 -36.90 9.23
C LYS A 84 -4.17 -38.35 9.47
N LYS A 85 -5.48 -38.59 9.38
CA LYS A 85 -6.05 -39.92 9.57
C LYS A 85 -5.63 -40.90 8.48
N GLU A 86 -5.57 -40.45 7.22
CA GLU A 86 -5.13 -41.30 6.11
C GLU A 86 -3.67 -41.71 6.29
N PHE A 87 -2.82 -40.76 6.71
CA PHE A 87 -1.40 -41.02 6.98
C PHE A 87 -1.23 -42.05 8.12
N ALA A 88 -1.99 -41.89 9.19
CA ALA A 88 -2.01 -42.85 10.28
C ALA A 88 -2.44 -44.24 9.81
N THR A 89 -3.45 -44.33 8.93
CA THR A 89 -3.89 -45.59 8.35
C THR A 89 -2.80 -46.23 7.49
N TYR A 90 -2.07 -45.46 6.68
CA TYR A 90 -0.96 -45.97 5.87
C TYR A 90 0.17 -46.55 6.75
N GLU A 91 0.53 -45.87 7.83
CA GLU A 91 1.53 -46.37 8.79
C GLU A 91 1.06 -47.63 9.56
N LEU A 92 -0.24 -47.71 9.89
CA LEU A 92 -0.82 -48.91 10.52
C LEU A 92 -0.80 -50.16 9.61
N ILE A 93 -0.93 -49.95 8.28
CA ILE A 93 -0.84 -51.04 7.29
C ILE A 93 0.62 -51.44 7.03
N GLY A 94 1.60 -50.73 7.66
CA GLY A 94 3.01 -51.10 7.58
C GLY A 94 3.83 -50.21 6.62
N MET A 95 3.29 -49.08 6.15
CA MET A 95 4.09 -48.13 5.36
C MET A 95 5.04 -47.34 6.28
N GLU A 96 6.30 -47.22 5.88
CA GLU A 96 7.26 -46.37 6.58
C GLU A 96 6.86 -44.89 6.54
N ALA A 97 7.03 -44.19 7.64
CA ALA A 97 6.77 -42.73 7.73
C ALA A 97 7.49 -41.92 6.64
N LYS A 98 8.70 -42.37 6.20
CA LYS A 98 9.45 -41.81 5.09
C LYS A 98 8.70 -41.93 3.76
N THR A 99 8.06 -43.01 3.51
CA THR A 99 7.27 -43.32 2.31
C THR A 99 5.99 -42.46 2.29
N VAL A 100 5.28 -42.39 3.41
CA VAL A 100 4.08 -41.54 3.58
C VAL A 100 4.41 -40.07 3.36
N ARG A 101 5.52 -39.59 3.95
CA ARG A 101 6.03 -38.23 3.73
C ARG A 101 6.32 -37.94 2.26
N ASN A 102 7.04 -38.85 1.58
CA ASN A 102 7.41 -38.64 0.16
C ASN A 102 6.17 -38.68 -0.74
N LEU A 103 5.16 -39.48 -0.43
CA LEU A 103 3.89 -39.49 -1.12
C LEU A 103 3.17 -38.14 -0.95
N PHE A 104 3.09 -37.60 0.27
CA PHE A 104 2.53 -36.30 0.55
C PHE A 104 3.25 -35.18 -0.22
N LEU A 105 4.60 -35.20 -0.23
CA LEU A 105 5.39 -34.23 -0.98
C LEU A 105 5.11 -34.30 -2.48
N ALA A 106 5.05 -35.50 -3.06
CA ALA A 106 4.77 -35.69 -4.48
C ALA A 106 3.37 -35.20 -4.87
N GLU A 107 2.34 -35.54 -4.08
CA GLU A 107 0.97 -35.07 -4.32
C GLU A 107 0.87 -33.55 -4.29
N ASN A 108 1.41 -32.94 -3.25
CA ASN A 108 1.35 -31.49 -3.11
C ASN A 108 2.22 -30.77 -4.14
N SER A 109 3.37 -31.32 -4.55
CA SER A 109 4.18 -30.72 -5.63
C SER A 109 3.41 -30.66 -6.95
N ILE A 110 2.65 -31.69 -7.30
CA ILE A 110 1.80 -31.70 -8.50
C ILE A 110 0.72 -30.61 -8.39
N ILE A 111 0.06 -30.53 -7.23
CA ILE A 111 -1.00 -29.55 -6.98
C ILE A 111 -0.44 -28.12 -6.99
N GLY A 112 0.70 -27.89 -6.32
CA GLY A 112 1.35 -26.59 -6.26
C GLY A 112 1.81 -26.10 -7.63
N THR A 113 2.39 -26.98 -8.44
CA THR A 113 2.78 -26.65 -9.83
C THR A 113 1.57 -26.30 -10.69
N GLY A 114 0.51 -27.12 -10.62
CA GLY A 114 -0.73 -26.86 -11.35
C GLY A 114 -1.40 -25.55 -10.90
N ALA A 115 -1.41 -25.28 -9.60
CA ALA A 115 -1.95 -24.05 -9.03
C ALA A 115 -1.14 -22.81 -9.46
N PHE A 116 0.19 -22.92 -9.51
CA PHE A 116 1.05 -21.85 -9.99
C PHE A 116 0.82 -21.54 -11.48
N LEU A 117 0.77 -22.57 -12.33
CA LEU A 117 0.54 -22.38 -13.77
C LEU A 117 -0.83 -21.75 -14.06
N LEU A 118 -1.90 -22.26 -13.45
CA LEU A 118 -3.23 -21.68 -13.57
C LEU A 118 -3.30 -20.28 -12.93
N GLY A 119 -2.64 -20.10 -11.79
CA GLY A 119 -2.57 -18.83 -11.09
C GLY A 119 -1.85 -17.76 -11.91
N SER A 120 -0.74 -18.09 -12.58
CA SER A 120 -0.05 -17.15 -13.46
C SER A 120 -0.89 -16.77 -14.68
N LEU A 121 -1.65 -17.71 -15.24
CA LEU A 121 -2.57 -17.43 -16.36
C LEU A 121 -3.72 -16.49 -15.93
N VAL A 122 -4.37 -16.76 -14.81
CA VAL A 122 -5.41 -15.89 -14.25
C VAL A 122 -4.81 -14.54 -13.84
N GLY A 123 -3.61 -14.55 -13.26
CA GLY A 123 -2.88 -13.36 -12.86
C GLY A 123 -2.52 -12.44 -14.02
N THR A 124 -2.27 -12.98 -15.22
CA THR A 124 -2.05 -12.18 -16.44
C THR A 124 -3.31 -11.38 -16.80
N GLY A 125 -4.49 -11.97 -16.70
CA GLY A 125 -5.76 -11.24 -16.87
C GLY A 125 -5.97 -10.18 -15.80
N LEU A 126 -5.69 -10.51 -14.53
CA LEU A 126 -5.80 -9.55 -13.43
C LEU A 126 -4.79 -8.40 -13.53
N SER A 127 -3.57 -8.65 -14.02
CA SER A 127 -2.56 -7.59 -14.23
C SER A 127 -3.03 -6.56 -15.27
N GLY A 128 -3.72 -7.00 -16.33
CA GLY A 128 -4.33 -6.10 -17.30
C GLY A 128 -5.38 -5.19 -16.67
N LEU A 129 -6.23 -5.73 -15.77
CA LEU A 129 -7.21 -4.93 -15.02
C LEU A 129 -6.52 -3.94 -14.08
N LEU A 130 -5.47 -4.34 -13.36
CA LEU A 130 -4.72 -3.44 -12.49
C LEU A 130 -4.03 -2.31 -13.27
N ASN A 131 -3.42 -2.63 -14.41
CA ASN A 131 -2.84 -1.62 -15.30
C ASN A 131 -3.90 -0.60 -15.77
N GLN A 132 -5.10 -1.07 -16.11
CA GLN A 132 -6.20 -0.18 -16.50
C GLN A 132 -6.63 0.74 -15.35
N VAL A 133 -6.69 0.23 -14.12
CA VAL A 133 -7.01 1.06 -12.94
C VAL A 133 -5.94 2.13 -12.74
N VAL A 134 -4.65 1.77 -12.85
CA VAL A 134 -3.55 2.75 -12.73
C VAL A 134 -3.64 3.80 -13.83
N LYS A 135 -3.79 3.41 -15.09
CA LYS A 135 -3.91 4.34 -16.22
C LYS A 135 -5.12 5.27 -16.09
N ASN A 136 -6.25 4.78 -15.56
CA ASN A 136 -7.42 5.61 -15.28
C ASN A 136 -7.15 6.68 -14.18
N ILE A 137 -6.35 6.33 -13.16
CA ILE A 137 -5.99 7.29 -12.12
C ILE A 137 -5.15 8.43 -12.69
N PHE A 138 -4.26 8.10 -13.64
CA PHE A 138 -3.40 9.08 -14.31
C PHE A 138 -4.01 9.72 -15.55
N GLU A 139 -5.28 9.45 -15.87
CA GLU A 139 -6.03 9.98 -17.03
C GLU A 139 -5.33 9.74 -18.39
N VAL A 140 -4.48 8.72 -18.48
CA VAL A 140 -3.78 8.37 -19.72
C VAL A 140 -4.71 7.61 -20.65
N PRO A 141 -4.87 8.03 -21.92
CA PRO A 141 -5.65 7.26 -22.92
C PRO A 141 -5.13 5.84 -23.05
N HIS A 142 -6.02 4.87 -22.91
CA HIS A 142 -5.60 3.46 -22.91
C HIS A 142 -6.64 2.53 -23.51
N THR A 143 -6.13 1.47 -24.11
CA THR A 143 -6.88 0.26 -24.49
C THR A 143 -6.51 -0.87 -23.52
N TYR A 144 -7.48 -1.74 -23.22
CA TYR A 144 -7.20 -2.93 -22.44
C TYR A 144 -6.18 -3.81 -23.16
N GLN A 145 -5.01 -3.98 -22.58
CA GLN A 145 -3.95 -4.82 -23.11
C GLN A 145 -3.53 -5.85 -22.06
N VAL A 146 -3.56 -7.12 -22.45
CA VAL A 146 -3.04 -8.22 -21.64
C VAL A 146 -1.62 -8.48 -22.08
N SER A 147 -0.65 -8.11 -21.27
CA SER A 147 0.77 -8.35 -21.51
C SER A 147 1.31 -9.39 -20.54
N PHE A 148 2.01 -10.40 -21.08
CA PHE A 148 2.73 -11.37 -20.27
C PHE A 148 4.16 -10.88 -20.03
N SER A 149 4.54 -10.70 -18.78
CA SER A 149 5.91 -10.34 -18.41
C SER A 149 6.67 -11.58 -17.92
N LEU A 150 7.68 -12.00 -18.69
CA LEU A 150 8.54 -13.13 -18.31
C LEU A 150 9.33 -12.84 -17.04
N GLN A 151 9.75 -11.59 -16.81
CA GLN A 151 10.46 -11.16 -15.60
C GLN A 151 9.56 -11.29 -14.37
N ALA A 152 8.34 -10.75 -14.42
CA ALA A 152 7.35 -10.90 -13.37
C ALA A 152 7.05 -12.38 -13.08
N TRP A 153 6.92 -13.19 -14.13
CA TRP A 153 6.66 -14.62 -14.00
C TRP A 153 7.81 -15.35 -13.28
N ALA A 154 9.06 -15.08 -13.66
CA ALA A 154 10.22 -15.68 -13.04
C ALA A 154 10.37 -15.31 -11.56
N VAL A 155 10.16 -14.02 -11.23
CA VAL A 155 10.20 -13.53 -9.85
C VAL A 155 9.07 -14.14 -9.04
N THR A 156 7.85 -14.20 -9.58
CA THR A 156 6.70 -14.83 -8.92
C THR A 156 6.97 -16.32 -8.66
N PHE A 157 7.52 -17.03 -9.66
CA PHE A 157 7.89 -18.42 -9.51
C PHE A 157 8.90 -18.63 -8.37
N LEU A 158 9.93 -17.81 -8.32
CA LEU A 158 10.95 -17.89 -7.27
C LEU A 158 10.35 -17.71 -5.88
N PHE A 159 9.56 -16.64 -5.69
CA PHE A 159 8.90 -16.37 -4.40
C PHE A 159 7.90 -17.47 -4.04
N PHE A 160 7.04 -17.87 -4.96
CA PHE A 160 6.07 -18.93 -4.72
C PHE A 160 6.77 -20.25 -4.37
N ALA A 161 7.80 -20.64 -5.12
CA ALA A 161 8.56 -21.87 -4.88
C ALA A 161 9.27 -21.86 -3.50
N LEU A 162 9.86 -20.73 -3.11
CA LEU A 162 10.50 -20.58 -1.80
C LEU A 162 9.48 -20.69 -0.67
N MET A 163 8.37 -19.96 -0.72
CA MET A 163 7.35 -19.97 0.33
C MET A 163 6.65 -21.30 0.42
N TYR A 164 6.27 -21.85 -0.73
CA TYR A 164 5.62 -23.15 -0.83
C TYR A 164 6.55 -24.28 -0.38
N GLY A 165 7.80 -24.27 -0.85
CA GLY A 165 8.82 -25.23 -0.46
C GLY A 165 9.09 -25.21 1.04
N PHE A 166 9.22 -24.04 1.64
CA PHE A 166 9.40 -23.90 3.09
C PHE A 166 8.21 -24.43 3.88
N GLY A 167 6.99 -24.14 3.43
CA GLY A 167 5.77 -24.70 4.01
C GLY A 167 5.71 -26.22 3.91
N MET A 168 6.08 -26.77 2.76
CA MET A 168 6.15 -28.21 2.51
C MET A 168 7.21 -28.90 3.36
N LEU A 169 8.40 -28.32 3.51
CA LEU A 169 9.46 -28.88 4.37
C LEU A 169 9.03 -28.90 5.84
N ARG A 170 8.32 -27.87 6.31
CA ARG A 170 7.73 -27.87 7.66
C ARG A 170 6.67 -28.98 7.83
N ALA A 171 5.77 -29.14 6.86
CA ALA A 171 4.77 -30.19 6.88
C ALA A 171 5.41 -31.59 6.86
N ALA A 172 6.42 -31.79 6.02
CA ALA A 172 7.19 -33.03 5.94
C ALA A 172 7.88 -33.37 7.27
N LYS A 173 8.43 -32.36 7.97
CA LYS A 173 9.02 -32.55 9.30
C LYS A 173 7.98 -32.97 10.34
N ILE A 174 6.77 -32.42 10.27
CA ILE A 174 5.67 -32.79 11.17
C ILE A 174 5.29 -34.26 10.94
N ILE A 175 5.08 -34.69 9.69
CA ILE A 175 4.72 -36.09 9.37
C ILE A 175 5.79 -37.07 9.91
N ARG A 176 7.08 -36.70 9.78
CA ARG A 176 8.17 -37.59 10.22
C ARG A 176 8.25 -37.79 11.74
N HIS A 177 7.87 -36.81 12.54
CA HIS A 177 8.08 -36.81 13.99
C HIS A 177 6.81 -37.09 14.81
N GLN A 178 5.63 -37.13 14.20
CA GLN A 178 4.41 -37.42 14.91
C GLN A 178 4.20 -38.95 15.07
N LYS A 179 3.79 -39.36 16.27
CA LYS A 179 3.44 -40.78 16.53
C LYS A 179 2.11 -41.11 15.85
N VAL A 180 1.96 -42.33 15.35
CA VAL A 180 0.74 -42.80 14.68
C VAL A 180 -0.52 -42.59 15.53
N ILE A 181 -0.42 -42.81 16.84
CA ILE A 181 -1.50 -42.60 17.79
C ILE A 181 -1.93 -41.13 17.86
N ASP A 182 -0.97 -40.21 17.76
CA ASP A 182 -1.25 -38.75 17.75
C ASP A 182 -1.95 -38.31 16.47
N LEU A 183 -1.60 -38.91 15.32
CA LEU A 183 -2.25 -38.68 14.04
C LEU A 183 -3.69 -39.20 14.01
N LEU A 184 -3.95 -40.36 14.60
CA LEU A 184 -5.26 -41.00 14.62
C LEU A 184 -6.25 -40.27 15.54
N TYR A 185 -5.79 -39.92 16.74
CA TYR A 185 -6.62 -39.33 17.79
C TYR A 185 -6.55 -37.81 17.89
N ASP A 186 -5.85 -37.14 16.98
CA ASP A 186 -5.70 -35.68 16.97
C ASP A 186 -7.05 -34.94 17.07
N ASN A 187 -8.08 -35.47 16.40
CA ASN A 187 -9.44 -34.91 16.46
C ASN A 187 -10.19 -35.22 17.79
N ARG A 188 -9.72 -36.16 18.59
CA ARG A 188 -10.32 -36.52 19.88
C ARG A 188 -9.55 -35.99 21.08
N LYS A 189 -8.30 -35.54 20.88
CA LYS A 189 -7.54 -34.86 21.94
C LYS A 189 -8.21 -33.55 22.29
N ASN A 190 -8.62 -33.41 23.53
CA ASN A 190 -8.92 -32.11 24.07
C ASN A 190 -7.61 -31.31 24.12
N GLU A 191 -7.62 -30.08 23.67
CA GLU A 191 -6.49 -29.20 23.91
C GLU A 191 -6.35 -29.06 25.43
N GLU A 192 -5.33 -29.68 26.01
CA GLU A 192 -4.96 -29.47 27.41
C GLU A 192 -4.39 -28.08 27.57
N TYR A 193 -5.29 -27.14 27.75
CA TYR A 193 -4.89 -25.76 28.03
C TYR A 193 -4.95 -25.51 29.53
N HIS A 194 -3.79 -25.26 30.15
CA HIS A 194 -3.73 -24.69 31.49
C HIS A 194 -4.33 -23.28 31.42
N PHE A 195 -5.59 -23.19 31.73
CA PHE A 195 -6.34 -21.95 31.70
C PHE A 195 -5.69 -20.95 32.68
N LYS A 196 -4.94 -19.98 32.14
CA LYS A 196 -4.54 -18.82 32.92
C LYS A 196 -5.79 -18.15 33.50
N SER A 197 -5.68 -17.53 34.68
CA SER A 197 -6.80 -16.89 35.38
C SER A 197 -7.65 -15.98 34.47
N PHE A 198 -8.95 -15.90 34.70
CA PHE A 198 -9.87 -14.96 34.02
C PHE A 198 -9.32 -13.53 34.04
N ARG A 199 -8.81 -13.10 35.21
CA ARG A 199 -8.19 -11.78 35.39
C ARG A 199 -7.03 -11.55 34.42
N HIS A 200 -6.19 -12.57 34.18
CA HIS A 200 -5.07 -12.46 33.23
C HIS A 200 -5.56 -12.25 31.78
N SER A 201 -6.57 -12.99 31.33
CA SER A 201 -7.12 -12.82 29.98
C SER A 201 -7.80 -11.46 29.81
N LEU A 202 -8.51 -10.97 30.82
CA LEU A 202 -9.11 -9.64 30.82
C LEU A 202 -8.03 -8.55 30.76
N LEU A 203 -6.96 -8.71 31.54
CA LEU A 203 -5.84 -7.78 31.57
C LEU A 203 -5.13 -7.69 30.20
N VAL A 204 -4.93 -8.84 29.55
CA VAL A 204 -4.35 -8.88 28.18
C VAL A 204 -5.26 -8.18 27.17
N VAL A 205 -6.58 -8.35 27.25
CA VAL A 205 -7.53 -7.63 26.37
C VAL A 205 -7.47 -6.12 26.60
N LEU A 206 -7.45 -5.67 27.84
CA LEU A 206 -7.33 -4.23 28.18
C LEU A 206 -6.01 -3.67 27.66
N LEU A 207 -4.89 -4.37 27.86
CA LEU A 207 -3.59 -3.99 27.32
C LEU A 207 -3.58 -3.95 25.78
N SER A 208 -4.27 -4.87 25.14
CA SER A 208 -4.39 -4.89 23.66
C SER A 208 -5.13 -3.67 23.15
N ILE A 209 -6.22 -3.30 23.80
CA ILE A 209 -6.98 -2.07 23.47
C ILE A 209 -6.10 -0.83 23.72
N ALA A 210 -5.43 -0.78 24.85
CA ALA A 210 -4.51 0.33 25.16
C ALA A 210 -3.37 0.45 24.15
N ALA A 211 -2.81 -0.68 23.70
CA ALA A 211 -1.79 -0.70 22.64
C ALA A 211 -2.34 -0.18 21.30
N MET A 212 -3.56 -0.55 20.92
CA MET A 212 -4.20 -0.03 19.71
C MET A 212 -4.44 1.48 19.80
N VAL A 213 -4.94 1.97 20.92
CA VAL A 213 -5.13 3.42 21.16
C VAL A 213 -3.80 4.17 21.12
N ALA A 214 -2.76 3.63 21.77
CA ALA A 214 -1.42 4.21 21.72
C ALA A 214 -0.87 4.23 20.28
N GLY A 215 -1.12 3.18 19.48
CA GLY A 215 -0.77 3.16 18.07
C GLY A 215 -1.45 4.26 17.26
N VAL A 216 -2.74 4.50 17.49
CA VAL A 216 -3.49 5.59 16.84
C VAL A 216 -2.94 6.97 17.26
N ILE A 217 -2.60 7.15 18.53
CA ILE A 217 -1.98 8.40 19.02
C ILE A 217 -0.61 8.62 18.34
N LEU A 218 0.20 7.57 18.19
CA LEU A 218 1.48 7.67 17.46
C LEU A 218 1.30 8.06 16.00
N LEU A 219 0.26 7.53 15.30
CA LEU A 219 -0.08 7.97 13.94
C LEU A 219 -0.44 9.46 13.91
N GLY A 220 -1.21 9.94 14.88
CA GLY A 220 -1.51 11.37 14.99
C GLY A 220 -0.25 12.23 15.21
N ARG A 221 0.70 11.74 16.01
CA ARG A 221 2.01 12.40 16.21
C ARG A 221 2.86 12.42 14.96
N MET A 222 2.87 11.32 14.19
CA MET A 222 3.57 11.24 12.91
C MET A 222 3.12 12.35 11.95
N LEU A 223 1.82 12.63 11.87
CA LEU A 223 1.28 13.67 10.98
C LEU A 223 1.74 15.09 11.36
N GLN A 224 2.14 15.31 12.61
CA GLN A 224 2.63 16.60 13.10
C GLN A 224 4.16 16.74 13.04
N THR A 225 4.88 15.67 12.72
CA THR A 225 6.34 15.62 12.76
C THR A 225 6.90 15.62 11.34
N GLN A 226 7.72 16.62 11.01
CA GLN A 226 8.34 16.78 9.68
C GLN A 226 9.77 16.22 9.60
N THR A 227 10.21 15.46 10.59
CA THR A 227 11.57 14.93 10.69
C THR A 227 11.62 13.44 10.38
N ASN A 228 12.83 12.89 10.27
CA ASN A 228 13.07 11.45 10.12
C ASN A 228 12.46 10.60 11.24
N GLU A 229 12.09 11.20 12.36
CA GLU A 229 11.39 10.53 13.46
C GLU A 229 9.98 10.07 13.07
N ALA A 230 9.37 10.67 12.03
CA ALA A 230 8.05 10.25 11.52
C ALA A 230 8.03 8.77 11.13
N PHE A 231 9.10 8.24 10.54
CA PHE A 231 9.21 6.82 10.20
C PHE A 231 9.24 5.92 11.45
N LEU A 232 9.83 6.40 12.52
CA LEU A 232 9.92 5.68 13.79
C LEU A 232 8.54 5.63 14.47
N TYR A 233 7.79 6.73 14.44
CA TYR A 233 6.39 6.77 14.91
C TYR A 233 5.49 5.85 14.07
N LEU A 234 5.65 5.83 12.74
CA LEU A 234 4.91 4.94 11.85
C LEU A 234 5.19 3.46 12.17
N GLY A 235 6.47 3.09 12.27
CA GLY A 235 6.88 1.72 12.60
C GLY A 235 6.36 1.26 13.96
N GLY A 236 6.48 2.12 14.99
CA GLY A 236 5.96 1.88 16.33
C GLY A 236 4.44 1.73 16.35
N ALA A 237 3.71 2.61 15.66
CA ALA A 237 2.26 2.56 15.54
C ALA A 237 1.78 1.26 14.87
N CYS A 238 2.36 0.89 13.73
CA CYS A 238 2.04 -0.36 13.03
C CYS A 238 2.28 -1.58 13.92
N LEU A 239 3.41 -1.63 14.63
CA LEU A 239 3.73 -2.74 15.52
C LEU A 239 2.71 -2.84 16.67
N LEU A 240 2.39 -1.73 17.33
CA LEU A 240 1.43 -1.70 18.44
C LEU A 240 0.02 -2.11 18.00
N ILE A 241 -0.44 -1.62 16.84
CA ILE A 241 -1.75 -1.97 16.29
C ILE A 241 -1.79 -3.46 15.94
N LEU A 242 -0.79 -4.00 15.24
CA LEU A 242 -0.76 -5.41 14.85
C LEU A 242 -0.70 -6.34 16.06
N VAL A 243 0.12 -6.03 17.07
CA VAL A 243 0.19 -6.79 18.32
C VAL A 243 -1.14 -6.71 19.07
N GLY A 244 -1.73 -5.52 19.14
CA GLY A 244 -3.04 -5.30 19.77
C GLY A 244 -4.14 -6.12 19.09
N VAL A 245 -4.24 -6.07 17.76
CA VAL A 245 -5.20 -6.85 16.96
C VAL A 245 -4.99 -8.35 17.19
N TYR A 246 -3.75 -8.83 17.16
CA TYR A 246 -3.43 -10.25 17.39
C TYR A 246 -3.89 -10.74 18.74
N GLU A 247 -3.46 -10.09 19.81
CA GLU A 247 -3.78 -10.51 21.18
C GLU A 247 -5.27 -10.37 21.48
N LEU A 248 -5.92 -9.31 21.01
CA LEU A 248 -7.35 -9.10 21.14
C LEU A 248 -8.14 -10.28 20.57
N HIS A 249 -7.92 -10.61 19.30
CA HIS A 249 -8.66 -11.69 18.61
C HIS A 249 -8.30 -13.08 19.12
N ARG A 250 -7.10 -13.26 19.67
CA ARG A 250 -6.70 -14.50 20.33
C ARG A 250 -7.44 -14.71 21.66
N GLN A 251 -7.67 -13.64 22.42
CA GLN A 251 -8.24 -13.73 23.78
C GLN A 251 -9.78 -13.65 23.81
N ILE A 252 -10.40 -12.95 22.86
CA ILE A 252 -11.86 -12.80 22.82
C ILE A 252 -12.60 -14.15 22.88
N PRO A 253 -12.29 -15.16 22.03
CA PRO A 253 -12.99 -16.45 22.10
C PRO A 253 -12.84 -17.13 23.45
N LEU A 254 -11.65 -17.03 24.05
CA LEU A 254 -11.36 -17.59 25.37
C LEU A 254 -12.19 -16.92 26.48
N LEU A 255 -12.30 -15.61 26.44
CA LEU A 255 -13.11 -14.83 27.40
C LEU A 255 -14.61 -15.14 27.26
N LEU A 256 -15.12 -15.11 26.02
CA LEU A 256 -16.53 -15.40 25.76
C LEU A 256 -16.92 -16.81 26.22
N HIS A 257 -16.08 -17.82 25.92
CA HIS A 257 -16.31 -19.18 26.38
C HIS A 257 -16.32 -19.29 27.90
N ARG A 258 -15.41 -18.60 28.58
CA ARG A 258 -15.38 -18.60 30.07
C ARG A 258 -16.59 -17.92 30.66
N PHE A 259 -16.96 -16.78 30.12
CA PHE A 259 -18.14 -16.04 30.57
C PHE A 259 -19.41 -16.89 30.41
N ALA A 260 -19.57 -17.56 29.26
CA ALA A 260 -20.68 -18.49 29.04
C ALA A 260 -20.66 -19.70 29.99
N LYS A 261 -19.45 -20.21 30.34
CA LYS A 261 -19.29 -21.34 31.26
C LYS A 261 -19.58 -20.98 32.72
N GLN A 262 -19.28 -19.74 33.13
CA GLN A 262 -19.52 -19.25 34.50
C GLN A 262 -21.01 -18.98 34.78
N ASN A 263 -21.78 -18.60 33.76
CA ASN A 263 -23.20 -18.35 33.92
C ASN A 263 -23.99 -19.66 33.95
N LEU A 264 -24.32 -20.14 35.17
CA LEU A 264 -24.96 -21.42 35.38
C LEU A 264 -26.33 -21.51 34.69
N CYS A 265 -27.12 -20.45 34.71
CA CYS A 265 -28.43 -20.41 34.05
C CYS A 265 -28.31 -20.61 32.52
N HIS A 266 -27.28 -20.04 31.89
CA HIS A 266 -27.05 -20.17 30.46
C HIS A 266 -26.43 -21.52 30.09
N LYS A 267 -25.52 -22.03 30.94
CA LYS A 267 -24.80 -23.27 30.73
C LYS A 267 -25.72 -24.50 30.68
N TYR A 268 -26.73 -24.56 31.57
CA TYR A 268 -27.65 -25.69 31.68
C TYR A 268 -28.96 -25.51 30.94
N LYS A 269 -29.10 -24.47 30.14
CA LYS A 269 -30.29 -24.22 29.33
C LYS A 269 -30.16 -25.00 28.00
N GLU A 270 -31.11 -25.93 27.77
CA GLU A 270 -31.22 -26.75 26.56
C GLU A 270 -29.91 -27.43 26.15
N GLU A 271 -29.46 -27.24 24.89
CA GLU A 271 -28.29 -27.89 24.29
C GLU A 271 -26.96 -27.14 24.56
N ASN A 272 -26.98 -26.02 25.30
CA ASN A 272 -25.83 -25.15 25.51
C ASN A 272 -24.63 -25.86 26.15
N LEU A 273 -24.86 -26.83 27.01
CA LEU A 273 -23.79 -27.64 27.62
C LEU A 273 -22.99 -28.40 26.57
N PHE A 274 -23.67 -28.93 25.57
CA PHE A 274 -23.05 -29.70 24.48
C PHE A 274 -22.26 -28.72 23.55
N PHE A 275 -22.86 -27.60 23.16
CA PHE A 275 -22.19 -26.58 22.35
C PHE A 275 -20.96 -26.00 23.04
N LEU A 276 -21.06 -25.62 24.29
CA LEU A 276 -19.92 -25.11 25.08
C LEU A 276 -18.81 -26.16 25.21
N GLY A 277 -19.17 -27.42 25.35
CA GLY A 277 -18.21 -28.52 25.36
C GLY A 277 -17.50 -28.72 24.01
N GLN A 278 -18.21 -28.59 22.89
CA GLN A 278 -17.63 -28.70 21.55
C GLN A 278 -16.73 -27.52 21.22
N ILE A 279 -17.17 -26.30 21.50
CA ILE A 279 -16.38 -25.07 21.28
C ILE A 279 -15.12 -25.10 22.13
N GLY A 280 -15.25 -25.47 23.41
CA GLY A 280 -14.13 -25.51 24.37
C GLY A 280 -12.99 -26.44 23.96
N ARG A 281 -13.28 -27.49 23.19
CA ARG A 281 -12.25 -28.44 22.72
C ARG A 281 -11.21 -27.84 21.76
N ARG A 282 -11.56 -26.82 20.97
CA ARG A 282 -10.69 -26.24 19.95
C ARG A 282 -10.53 -24.73 20.07
N ILE A 283 -10.96 -24.15 21.17
CA ILE A 283 -11.08 -22.69 21.31
C ILE A 283 -9.73 -21.98 21.23
N HIS A 284 -8.67 -22.62 21.73
CA HIS A 284 -7.33 -22.05 21.71
C HIS A 284 -6.73 -22.03 20.28
N SER A 285 -6.92 -23.12 19.56
CA SER A 285 -6.53 -23.20 18.13
C SER A 285 -7.35 -22.25 17.28
N ALA A 286 -8.66 -22.18 17.51
CA ALA A 286 -9.57 -21.25 16.83
C ALA A 286 -9.18 -19.79 17.10
N GLY A 287 -8.87 -19.43 18.36
CA GLY A 287 -8.44 -18.07 18.71
C GLY A 287 -7.17 -17.63 17.98
N ARG A 288 -6.17 -18.52 17.84
CA ARG A 288 -4.96 -18.23 17.04
C ARG A 288 -5.28 -18.05 15.56
N THR A 289 -6.12 -18.87 15.01
CA THR A 289 -6.54 -18.76 13.61
C THR A 289 -7.30 -17.46 13.37
N MET A 290 -8.24 -17.10 14.26
CA MET A 290 -8.97 -15.83 14.20
C MET A 290 -8.03 -14.62 14.28
N ALA A 291 -7.02 -14.68 15.16
CA ALA A 291 -6.02 -13.62 15.27
C ALA A 291 -5.21 -13.42 13.99
N VAL A 292 -4.78 -14.50 13.34
CA VAL A 292 -4.07 -14.43 12.06
C VAL A 292 -4.97 -13.87 10.95
N VAL A 293 -6.22 -14.33 10.87
CA VAL A 293 -7.19 -13.80 9.89
C VAL A 293 -7.47 -12.31 10.15
N ALA A 294 -7.60 -11.91 11.41
CA ALA A 294 -7.80 -10.51 11.78
C ALA A 294 -6.62 -9.62 11.35
N ILE A 295 -5.38 -10.07 11.55
CA ILE A 295 -4.19 -9.36 11.05
C ILE A 295 -4.24 -9.22 9.53
N LEU A 296 -4.50 -10.31 8.80
CA LEU A 296 -4.56 -10.28 7.35
C LEU A 296 -5.64 -9.30 6.84
N LEU A 297 -6.82 -9.32 7.47
CA LEU A 297 -7.89 -8.37 7.16
C LEU A 297 -7.50 -6.93 7.50
N THR A 298 -6.88 -6.69 8.65
CA THR A 298 -6.42 -5.35 9.05
C THR A 298 -5.42 -4.79 8.06
N ILE A 299 -4.41 -5.58 7.67
CA ILE A 299 -3.42 -5.14 6.69
C ILE A 299 -4.09 -4.91 5.32
N SER A 300 -4.98 -5.81 4.88
CA SER A 300 -5.69 -5.68 3.60
C SER A 300 -6.54 -4.41 3.53
N LEU A 301 -7.34 -4.15 4.58
CA LEU A 301 -8.18 -2.95 4.65
C LEU A 301 -7.34 -1.67 4.76
N ALA A 302 -6.27 -1.69 5.57
CA ALA A 302 -5.36 -0.55 5.68
C ALA A 302 -4.70 -0.24 4.34
N THR A 303 -4.23 -1.26 3.62
CA THR A 303 -3.61 -1.11 2.30
C THR A 303 -4.60 -0.56 1.27
N MET A 304 -5.83 -1.08 1.25
CA MET A 304 -6.90 -0.59 0.39
C MET A 304 -7.20 0.89 0.67
N PHE A 305 -7.32 1.25 1.96
CA PHE A 305 -7.58 2.64 2.36
C PHE A 305 -6.44 3.57 1.96
N VAL A 306 -5.18 3.18 2.21
CA VAL A 306 -4.00 3.95 1.80
C VAL A 306 -3.97 4.11 0.28
N GLY A 307 -4.22 3.05 -0.48
CA GLY A 307 -4.24 3.11 -1.94
C GLY A 307 -5.30 4.07 -2.49
N LEU A 308 -6.53 4.01 -1.96
CA LEU A 308 -7.61 4.92 -2.35
C LEU A 308 -7.30 6.38 -1.98
N THR A 309 -6.75 6.60 -0.78
CA THR A 309 -6.42 7.95 -0.30
C THR A 309 -5.25 8.55 -1.10
N MET A 310 -4.21 7.75 -1.38
CA MET A 310 -3.10 8.18 -2.22
C MET A 310 -3.56 8.47 -3.65
N GLY A 311 -4.39 7.63 -4.25
CA GLY A 311 -4.92 7.86 -5.59
C GLY A 311 -5.77 9.12 -5.68
N ALA A 312 -6.68 9.32 -4.72
CA ALA A 312 -7.50 10.54 -4.66
C ALA A 312 -6.66 11.79 -4.38
N GLY A 313 -5.70 11.68 -3.44
CA GLY A 313 -4.79 12.78 -3.12
C GLY A 313 -3.87 13.14 -4.29
N TYR A 314 -3.37 12.13 -5.01
CA TYR A 314 -2.57 12.36 -6.21
C TYR A 314 -3.37 13.08 -7.30
N LYS A 315 -4.61 12.63 -7.58
CA LYS A 315 -5.48 13.29 -8.56
C LYS A 315 -5.81 14.74 -8.17
N ALA A 316 -6.06 14.98 -6.88
CA ALA A 316 -6.30 16.32 -6.37
C ALA A 316 -5.05 17.22 -6.51
N ASN A 317 -3.88 16.68 -6.16
CA ASN A 317 -2.60 17.37 -6.29
C ASN A 317 -2.25 17.63 -7.75
N MET A 318 -2.46 16.67 -8.67
CA MET A 318 -2.21 16.88 -10.10
C MET A 318 -2.95 18.09 -10.64
N LYS A 319 -4.24 18.24 -10.31
CA LYS A 319 -5.01 19.43 -10.71
C LYS A 319 -4.50 20.72 -10.08
N ALA A 320 -3.94 20.64 -8.87
CA ALA A 320 -3.38 21.80 -8.19
C ALA A 320 -1.99 22.18 -8.72
N TYR A 321 -1.12 21.20 -9.00
CA TYR A 321 0.25 21.44 -9.47
C TYR A 321 0.37 21.63 -10.99
N TYR A 322 -0.65 21.23 -11.75
CA TYR A 322 -0.69 21.36 -13.21
C TYR A 322 -2.00 22.01 -13.64
N PRO A 323 -2.21 23.27 -13.27
CA PRO A 323 -3.45 23.97 -13.61
C PRO A 323 -3.51 24.36 -15.09
N TYR A 324 -2.39 24.36 -15.81
CA TYR A 324 -2.29 24.64 -17.24
C TYR A 324 -2.07 23.37 -18.04
N ASP A 325 -2.63 23.30 -19.26
CA ASP A 325 -2.51 22.10 -20.12
C ASP A 325 -1.07 21.84 -20.58
N ALA A 326 -0.31 22.90 -20.86
CA ALA A 326 1.09 22.82 -21.23
C ALA A 326 1.89 24.00 -20.68
N GLY A 327 3.14 23.78 -20.31
CA GLY A 327 4.08 24.82 -19.92
C GLY A 327 5.49 24.47 -20.39
N VAL A 328 6.18 25.44 -20.95
CA VAL A 328 7.57 25.32 -21.39
C VAL A 328 8.40 26.32 -20.63
N ALA A 329 9.36 25.82 -19.82
CA ALA A 329 10.33 26.66 -19.11
C ALA A 329 11.71 26.49 -19.74
N ILE A 330 12.44 27.60 -19.85
CA ILE A 330 13.77 27.65 -20.46
C ILE A 330 14.71 28.44 -19.54
N ASP A 331 15.79 27.81 -19.13
CA ASP A 331 16.73 28.34 -18.11
C ASP A 331 17.79 29.33 -18.64
N ALA A 332 17.77 29.66 -19.92
CA ALA A 332 18.79 30.50 -20.50
C ALA A 332 18.20 31.79 -21.07
N PRO A 333 18.98 32.89 -21.14
CA PRO A 333 18.56 34.09 -21.86
C PRO A 333 18.41 33.73 -23.34
N LEU A 334 17.18 33.43 -23.75
CA LEU A 334 16.83 33.19 -25.14
C LEU A 334 16.38 34.49 -25.80
N GLU A 335 16.72 34.61 -27.06
CA GLU A 335 16.12 35.66 -27.87
C GLU A 335 14.61 35.47 -27.92
N LYS A 336 13.88 36.60 -27.84
CA LYS A 336 12.40 36.60 -27.91
C LYS A 336 11.86 35.82 -29.11
N SER A 337 12.63 35.84 -30.22
CA SER A 337 12.34 35.06 -31.44
C SER A 337 12.20 33.55 -31.22
N SER A 338 12.88 32.97 -30.24
CA SER A 338 12.81 31.55 -29.93
C SER A 338 11.50 31.18 -29.21
N MET A 339 11.02 32.02 -28.31
CA MET A 339 9.73 31.86 -27.66
C MET A 339 8.57 32.00 -28.63
N ASP A 340 8.62 33.01 -29.49
CA ASP A 340 7.60 33.22 -30.54
C ASP A 340 7.53 32.02 -31.50
N SER A 341 8.68 31.38 -31.75
CA SER A 341 8.72 30.16 -32.58
C SER A 341 8.07 28.92 -31.88
N ILE A 342 8.20 28.81 -30.57
CA ILE A 342 7.55 27.74 -29.81
C ILE A 342 6.04 27.95 -29.79
N VAL A 343 5.60 29.19 -29.53
CA VAL A 343 4.17 29.52 -29.53
C VAL A 343 3.57 29.27 -30.92
N SER A 344 4.19 29.76 -32.01
CA SER A 344 3.70 29.51 -33.35
C SER A 344 3.66 28.02 -33.74
N PHE A 345 4.66 27.25 -33.31
CA PHE A 345 4.65 25.80 -33.51
C PHE A 345 3.50 25.12 -32.76
N THR A 346 3.20 25.58 -31.55
CA THR A 346 2.10 25.03 -30.74
C THR A 346 0.75 25.35 -31.34
N GLU A 347 0.56 26.61 -31.77
CA GLU A 347 -0.67 27.08 -32.44
C GLU A 347 -0.92 26.38 -33.79
N GLU A 348 0.14 25.97 -34.50
CA GLU A 348 0.02 25.23 -35.77
C GLU A 348 -0.42 23.77 -35.55
N HIS A 349 -0.10 23.15 -34.38
CA HIS A 349 -0.30 21.72 -34.13
C HIS A 349 -1.40 21.42 -33.09
N CYS A 350 -1.82 22.42 -32.32
CA CYS A 350 -2.81 22.29 -31.25
C CYS A 350 -3.81 23.47 -31.32
N GLU A 351 -5.05 23.25 -30.88
CA GLU A 351 -5.99 24.33 -30.61
C GLU A 351 -5.59 25.00 -29.29
N VAL A 352 -5.11 26.23 -29.33
CA VAL A 352 -4.71 27.02 -28.17
C VAL A 352 -5.81 28.03 -27.90
N GLU A 353 -6.48 27.94 -26.75
CA GLU A 353 -7.51 28.89 -26.32
C GLU A 353 -6.88 30.21 -25.82
N ASP A 354 -5.84 30.08 -24.99
CA ASP A 354 -5.10 31.21 -24.44
C ASP A 354 -3.64 30.81 -24.15
N SER A 355 -2.73 31.80 -24.22
CA SER A 355 -1.32 31.60 -23.96
C SER A 355 -0.69 32.83 -23.33
N VAL A 356 0.25 32.62 -22.41
CA VAL A 356 0.99 33.71 -21.78
C VAL A 356 2.48 33.41 -21.76
N ILE A 357 3.26 34.40 -22.19
CA ILE A 357 4.73 34.38 -22.05
C ILE A 357 5.07 35.30 -20.89
N TYR A 358 5.76 34.76 -19.88
CA TYR A 358 6.19 35.54 -18.73
C TYR A 358 7.65 35.27 -18.39
N TYR A 359 8.25 36.17 -17.66
CA TYR A 359 9.65 36.12 -17.28
C TYR A 359 9.78 36.02 -15.76
N LEU A 360 10.63 35.09 -15.31
CA LEU A 360 11.01 34.96 -13.91
C LEU A 360 12.35 35.65 -13.71
N TYR A 361 12.41 36.53 -12.73
CA TYR A 361 13.59 37.30 -12.39
C TYR A 361 14.22 36.81 -11.11
N ALA A 362 15.48 36.41 -11.15
CA ALA A 362 16.21 36.01 -9.95
C ALA A 362 16.39 37.23 -9.01
N VAL A 363 16.04 37.06 -7.74
CA VAL A 363 16.29 38.10 -6.73
C VAL A 363 17.72 37.91 -6.19
N PRO A 364 18.60 38.93 -6.31
CA PRO A 364 19.97 38.82 -5.82
C PRO A 364 20.03 38.42 -4.33
N GLU A 365 20.95 37.50 -4.01
CA GLU A 365 21.22 37.03 -2.64
C GLU A 365 20.07 36.27 -1.95
N LYS A 366 18.95 36.03 -2.62
CA LYS A 366 17.84 35.24 -2.08
C LYS A 366 17.45 34.10 -3.03
N PRO A 367 17.11 32.91 -2.51
CA PRO A 367 16.67 31.79 -3.34
C PRO A 367 15.17 31.92 -3.70
N ILE A 368 14.79 33.09 -4.21
CA ILE A 368 13.42 33.40 -4.64
C ILE A 368 13.46 34.04 -6.02
N GLU A 369 12.41 33.83 -6.78
CA GLU A 369 12.21 34.45 -8.09
C GLU A 369 11.09 35.50 -8.01
N ALA A 370 11.19 36.53 -8.81
CA ALA A 370 10.18 37.56 -8.90
C ALA A 370 9.41 37.49 -10.21
N LEU A 371 8.13 37.76 -10.16
CA LEU A 371 7.22 37.80 -11.29
C LEU A 371 6.53 39.17 -11.35
N SER A 372 6.26 39.66 -12.57
CA SER A 372 5.53 40.93 -12.72
C SER A 372 4.05 40.74 -12.32
N LEU A 373 3.44 41.78 -11.73
CA LEU A 373 2.03 41.73 -11.35
C LEU A 373 1.10 41.59 -12.57
N SER A 374 1.48 42.13 -13.73
CA SER A 374 0.70 42.02 -14.97
C SER A 374 0.64 40.57 -15.44
N ASP A 375 1.81 39.90 -15.48
CA ASP A 375 1.90 38.52 -15.94
C ASP A 375 1.22 37.59 -14.91
N TYR A 376 1.40 37.89 -13.62
CA TYR A 376 0.73 37.14 -12.53
C TYR A 376 -0.80 37.25 -12.64
N ASN A 377 -1.34 38.46 -12.90
CA ASN A 377 -2.77 38.63 -13.07
C ASN A 377 -3.30 38.01 -14.36
N HIS A 378 -2.52 37.95 -15.42
CA HIS A 378 -2.89 37.25 -16.64
C HIS A 378 -2.95 35.73 -16.40
N LEU A 379 -1.98 35.16 -15.70
CA LEU A 379 -2.02 33.75 -15.27
C LEU A 379 -3.25 33.43 -14.40
N ARG A 380 -3.62 34.37 -13.50
CA ARG A 380 -4.84 34.23 -12.68
C ARG A 380 -6.12 34.27 -13.52
N GLU A 381 -6.15 35.12 -14.55
CA GLU A 381 -7.29 35.26 -15.45
C GLU A 381 -7.55 33.97 -16.24
N ILE A 382 -6.48 33.32 -16.77
CA ILE A 382 -6.56 32.03 -17.45
C ILE A 382 -7.18 30.96 -16.51
N LEU A 383 -6.86 31.03 -15.23
CA LEU A 383 -7.42 30.07 -14.22
C LEU A 383 -8.79 30.51 -13.68
N GLY A 384 -9.37 31.61 -14.16
CA GLY A 384 -10.64 32.14 -13.67
C GLY A 384 -10.57 32.75 -12.26
N LEU A 385 -9.36 33.09 -11.78
CA LEU A 385 -9.13 33.70 -10.47
C LEU A 385 -9.24 35.22 -10.56
N SER A 386 -9.69 35.86 -9.48
CA SER A 386 -9.76 37.32 -9.44
C SER A 386 -8.36 37.95 -9.47
N PRO A 387 -8.17 39.09 -10.21
CA PRO A 387 -6.90 39.79 -10.26
C PRO A 387 -6.54 40.35 -8.88
N VAL A 388 -5.26 40.44 -8.61
CA VAL A 388 -4.71 41.00 -7.39
C VAL A 388 -4.40 42.49 -7.64
N VAL A 389 -4.79 43.32 -6.68
CA VAL A 389 -4.49 44.76 -6.69
C VAL A 389 -3.54 45.07 -5.55
N MET A 390 -2.42 45.72 -5.83
CA MET A 390 -1.46 46.17 -4.83
C MET A 390 -0.81 47.52 -5.20
N GLY A 391 -0.19 48.16 -4.21
CA GLY A 391 0.45 49.46 -4.38
C GLY A 391 1.76 49.39 -5.19
N LYS A 392 2.23 50.54 -5.68
CA LYS A 392 3.42 50.63 -6.55
C LYS A 392 4.71 50.11 -5.92
N ASN A 393 4.84 50.17 -4.59
CA ASN A 393 6.04 49.80 -3.87
C ASN A 393 5.77 48.59 -2.95
N GLU A 394 4.80 47.78 -3.31
CA GLU A 394 4.43 46.59 -2.54
C GLU A 394 4.81 45.31 -3.28
N PHE A 395 5.02 44.28 -2.52
CA PHE A 395 5.16 42.91 -3.03
C PHE A 395 4.32 41.94 -2.20
N LEU A 396 3.90 40.86 -2.82
CA LEU A 396 3.30 39.71 -2.16
C LEU A 396 4.14 38.47 -2.46
N VAL A 397 3.95 37.44 -1.68
CA VAL A 397 4.58 36.14 -1.91
C VAL A 397 3.51 35.15 -2.31
N HIS A 398 3.71 34.53 -3.47
CA HIS A 398 2.91 33.39 -3.88
C HIS A 398 3.60 32.11 -3.43
N CYS A 399 2.89 31.23 -2.68
CA CYS A 399 3.41 29.96 -2.23
C CYS A 399 2.24 28.96 -2.11
N ASP A 400 2.14 28.05 -3.04
CA ASP A 400 1.13 26.98 -3.04
C ASP A 400 1.52 25.78 -2.16
N THR A 401 2.75 25.75 -1.68
CA THR A 401 3.27 24.66 -0.86
C THR A 401 3.10 24.97 0.63
N TRP A 402 2.03 24.49 1.22
CA TRP A 402 1.65 24.73 2.63
C TRP A 402 2.74 24.45 3.66
N ASN A 403 3.68 23.50 3.38
CA ASN A 403 4.80 23.19 4.26
C ASN A 403 5.76 24.35 4.50
N TYR A 404 5.81 25.32 3.59
CA TYR A 404 6.71 26.48 3.70
C TYR A 404 6.01 27.72 4.23
N MET A 405 4.67 27.76 4.32
CA MET A 405 3.90 28.94 4.70
C MET A 405 4.28 29.51 6.05
N ASP A 406 4.44 28.65 7.07
CA ASP A 406 4.81 29.09 8.42
C ASP A 406 6.20 29.73 8.44
N GLY A 407 7.15 29.15 7.72
CA GLY A 407 8.51 29.68 7.58
C GLY A 407 8.54 31.03 6.83
N ILE A 408 7.78 31.13 5.74
CA ILE A 408 7.64 32.37 4.94
C ILE A 408 6.96 33.43 5.78
N GLY A 409 5.88 33.12 6.48
CA GLY A 409 5.16 34.06 7.33
C GLY A 409 6.02 34.63 8.47
N GLN A 410 6.89 33.79 9.06
CA GLN A 410 7.87 34.25 10.06
C GLN A 410 8.98 35.09 9.41
N GLY A 411 9.47 34.69 8.24
CA GLY A 411 10.47 35.44 7.48
C GLY A 411 9.99 36.84 7.09
N LEU A 412 8.76 36.97 6.59
CA LEU A 412 8.15 38.28 6.23
C LEU A 412 7.92 39.20 7.44
N LYS A 413 7.65 38.63 8.63
CA LYS A 413 7.56 39.41 9.87
C LYS A 413 8.91 39.92 10.35
N GLN A 414 9.99 39.19 10.10
CA GLN A 414 11.35 39.57 10.47
C GLN A 414 11.98 40.55 9.47
N GLN A 415 11.67 40.39 8.20
CA GLN A 415 12.16 41.22 7.11
C GLN A 415 10.98 41.62 6.20
N PRO A 416 10.23 42.68 6.56
CA PRO A 416 9.08 43.14 5.78
C PRO A 416 9.46 43.91 4.52
N GLU A 417 10.74 44.12 4.28
CA GLU A 417 11.24 44.86 3.12
C GLU A 417 12.07 43.95 2.21
N LEU A 418 11.87 44.07 0.93
CA LEU A 418 12.62 43.41 -0.13
C LEU A 418 13.32 44.49 -0.98
N THR A 419 14.64 44.44 -1.04
CA THR A 419 15.40 45.32 -1.93
C THR A 419 15.70 44.59 -3.24
N PHE A 420 15.24 45.14 -4.34
CA PHE A 420 15.42 44.59 -5.67
C PHE A 420 15.83 45.73 -6.65
N ASN A 421 16.96 45.60 -7.33
CA ASN A 421 17.49 46.58 -8.26
C ASN A 421 17.51 48.05 -7.76
N GLY A 422 17.82 48.25 -6.47
CA GLY A 422 17.85 49.58 -5.87
C GLY A 422 16.49 50.12 -5.41
N TRP A 423 15.42 49.36 -5.57
CA TRP A 423 14.08 49.70 -5.08
C TRP A 423 13.81 48.95 -3.79
N THR A 424 13.24 49.59 -2.80
CA THR A 424 12.76 48.96 -1.57
C THR A 424 11.26 48.79 -1.68
N LEU A 425 10.84 47.53 -1.62
CA LEU A 425 9.44 47.10 -1.67
C LEU A 425 9.01 46.70 -0.27
N THR A 426 7.78 47.03 0.10
CA THR A 426 7.16 46.65 1.37
C THR A 426 6.14 45.54 1.16
N VAL A 427 5.90 44.73 2.18
CA VAL A 427 4.91 43.64 2.10
C VAL A 427 3.51 44.20 1.93
N ALA A 428 2.74 43.67 0.99
CA ALA A 428 1.35 44.04 0.74
C ALA A 428 0.42 43.65 1.93
N GLU A 429 -0.79 44.21 1.95
CA GLU A 429 -1.81 43.91 2.99
C GLU A 429 -2.16 42.41 3.05
N THR A 430 -2.19 41.74 1.89
CA THR A 430 -2.31 40.27 1.79
C THR A 430 -0.94 39.68 1.46
N PRO A 431 -0.15 39.30 2.47
CA PRO A 431 1.26 39.00 2.29
C PRO A 431 1.54 37.70 1.54
N ILE A 432 0.65 36.73 1.65
CA ILE A 432 0.85 35.39 1.07
C ILE A 432 -0.44 34.94 0.37
N LEU A 433 -0.30 34.52 -0.87
CA LEU A 433 -1.36 33.89 -1.67
C LEU A 433 -1.00 32.41 -1.87
N THR A 434 -2.01 31.57 -1.83
CA THR A 434 -1.86 30.10 -1.73
C THR A 434 -2.68 29.33 -2.75
N GLU A 435 -3.32 30.04 -3.69
CA GLU A 435 -4.06 29.38 -4.75
C GLU A 435 -3.11 28.58 -5.65
N PRO A 436 -3.49 27.37 -6.07
CA PRO A 436 -2.65 26.56 -6.95
C PRO A 436 -2.55 27.22 -8.33
N MET A 437 -1.37 27.70 -8.67
CA MET A 437 -1.09 28.39 -9.93
C MET A 437 0.20 27.92 -10.60
N GLU A 438 0.99 27.07 -9.96
CA GLU A 438 2.31 26.69 -10.43
C GLU A 438 2.30 25.38 -11.21
N GLN A 439 3.11 25.31 -12.24
CA GLN A 439 3.55 24.07 -12.83
C GLN A 439 4.77 23.52 -12.09
N TYR A 440 4.98 22.21 -12.12
CA TYR A 440 6.04 21.48 -11.43
C TYR A 440 7.45 22.09 -11.51
N GLN A 441 7.80 22.79 -12.59
CA GLN A 441 9.09 23.44 -12.76
C GLN A 441 9.20 24.79 -12.03
N MET A 442 8.09 25.29 -11.54
CA MET A 442 8.02 26.56 -10.79
C MET A 442 7.82 26.37 -9.29
N ALA A 443 7.90 25.12 -8.79
CA ALA A 443 7.77 24.83 -7.37
C ALA A 443 8.77 25.62 -6.56
N GLY A 444 8.31 26.68 -5.93
CA GLY A 444 9.13 27.58 -5.12
C GLY A 444 8.37 28.83 -4.69
N THR A 445 8.99 29.59 -3.81
CA THR A 445 8.44 30.83 -3.33
C THR A 445 8.69 31.94 -4.35
N LYS A 446 7.64 32.53 -4.89
CA LYS A 446 7.72 33.64 -5.84
C LYS A 446 7.36 34.97 -5.16
N ALA A 447 8.13 36.01 -5.44
CA ALA A 447 7.78 37.35 -5.06
C ALA A 447 7.08 38.06 -6.26
N VAL A 448 5.87 38.52 -6.06
CA VAL A 448 5.12 39.25 -7.09
C VAL A 448 5.16 40.76 -6.82
N SER A 449 5.56 41.53 -7.78
CA SER A 449 5.74 42.98 -7.65
C SER A 449 5.13 43.75 -8.81
N TYR A 450 4.90 45.05 -8.63
CA TYR A 450 4.33 45.94 -9.63
C TYR A 450 5.24 46.16 -10.83
N THR A 451 4.69 46.17 -12.04
CA THR A 451 5.39 46.09 -13.34
C THR A 451 6.09 47.36 -13.85
N HIS A 452 6.04 48.47 -13.14
CA HIS A 452 6.73 49.69 -13.59
C HIS A 452 8.23 49.74 -13.28
N LEU A 453 8.80 48.67 -12.81
CA LEU A 453 10.22 48.45 -12.87
C LEU A 453 10.60 48.10 -14.32
N THR A 454 10.73 49.12 -15.17
CA THR A 454 11.48 48.98 -16.43
C THR A 454 12.89 48.56 -16.05
N LEU A 455 13.12 47.23 -16.06
CA LEU A 455 14.49 46.72 -16.01
C LEU A 455 15.23 47.33 -17.19
N PRO A 456 16.39 47.96 -16.98
CA PRO A 456 17.21 48.38 -18.12
C PRO A 456 17.46 47.11 -18.93
N THR A 457 17.08 47.13 -20.18
CA THR A 457 17.45 46.15 -21.19
C THR A 457 18.95 45.95 -21.06
N ILE A 458 19.38 44.83 -20.51
CA ILE A 458 20.80 44.44 -20.55
C ILE A 458 21.01 44.07 -22.02
N ALA A 459 21.66 44.96 -22.75
CA ALA A 459 22.16 44.74 -24.10
C ALA A 459 23.29 43.70 -24.06
#